data_2454f585239554feef7edd903c3a2779
#
_entry.id   2454f585239554feef7edd903c3a2779
#
_cell.length_a   1.000
_cell.length_b   1.000
_cell.length_c   1.000
_cell.angle_alpha   90.00
_cell.angle_beta   90.00
_cell.angle_gamma   90.00
#
_symmetry.space_group_name_H-M   'P 1'
#
loop_
_entity.id
_entity.type
_entity.pdbx_description
1 polymer ?
#
loop_
_entity_poly.entity_id
_entity_poly.type
_entity_poly.pdbx_seq_one_letter_code
_entity_poly.pdbx_strand_id
1 'polypeptide(L)'
;TLEGASNTAESLNEYYEKTSGRILEQVAEDQAGQVLGFYWAIRDEHSPEKAYLNLFVDFNQRKQGIGSQLMPLGIADARSFGANSLQAPVMDTDPAFKRFAEGFGFVQKRHSIGMHLDLAHWDDSGYDALIRRLEGEGFDFTSMQALGNTEDAQRQLYQLNNSATLDTPNATQDDGWPTFEAFQESVCHQPWYNPAGQKVVIERASGQFVGMCAISTDESAHTAYNLFTGVTRALRGRGLATAVKVTALRFARDEMQITEVFTHHNDENDPMIAIDRKLGYVQSPGTIYMVKELT
;
A
#
# COMPACT_ATOMS: atom_id res chain seq x y z
N THR A 1 6.77 9.47 4.45
CA THR A 1 7.23 9.87 3.11
C THR A 1 7.93 8.68 2.51
N LEU A 2 7.40 8.11 1.42
CA LEU A 2 8.16 7.28 0.52
C LEU A 2 9.33 8.15 0.02
N GLU A 3 10.57 7.73 0.25
CA GLU A 3 11.72 8.37 -0.37
C GLU A 3 11.50 8.35 -1.88
N GLY A 4 11.45 9.54 -2.51
CA GLY A 4 11.22 9.70 -3.94
C GLY A 4 9.90 10.34 -4.37
N ALA A 5 8.87 10.36 -3.54
CA ALA A 5 7.66 11.12 -3.86
C ALA A 5 7.85 12.60 -3.48
N SER A 6 8.28 13.42 -4.42
CA SER A 6 8.29 14.87 -4.25
C SER A 6 6.87 15.40 -4.46
N ASN A 7 6.18 15.74 -3.37
CA ASN A 7 4.95 16.53 -3.49
C ASN A 7 5.34 17.94 -3.98
N THR A 8 4.84 18.32 -5.14
CA THR A 8 4.96 19.68 -5.61
C THR A 8 3.97 20.59 -4.85
N ALA A 9 4.23 21.89 -4.81
CA ALA A 9 3.27 22.85 -4.23
C ALA A 9 1.88 22.74 -4.90
N GLU A 10 1.84 22.42 -6.20
CA GLU A 10 0.61 22.22 -6.96
C GLU A 10 -0.16 20.97 -6.48
N SER A 11 0.52 19.84 -6.35
CA SER A 11 -0.12 18.59 -5.84
C SER A 11 -0.59 18.72 -4.39
N LEU A 12 0.11 19.51 -3.56
CA LEU A 12 -0.33 19.82 -2.21
C LEU A 12 -1.58 20.72 -2.22
N ASN A 13 -1.63 21.74 -3.06
CA ASN A 13 -2.80 22.60 -3.19
C ASN A 13 -4.03 21.80 -3.65
N GLU A 14 -3.89 20.96 -4.68
CA GLU A 14 -4.97 20.05 -5.09
C GLU A 14 -5.45 19.14 -3.96
N TYR A 15 -4.53 18.62 -3.16
CA TYR A 15 -4.88 17.81 -1.99
C TYR A 15 -5.67 18.61 -0.96
N TYR A 16 -5.26 19.85 -0.66
CA TYR A 16 -5.97 20.73 0.26
C TYR A 16 -7.36 21.12 -0.27
N GLU A 17 -7.50 21.38 -1.55
CA GLU A 17 -8.81 21.67 -2.16
C GLU A 17 -9.75 20.46 -2.01
N LYS A 18 -9.28 19.24 -2.31
CA LYS A 18 -10.06 18.00 -2.19
C LYS A 18 -10.42 17.66 -0.74
N THR A 19 -9.61 18.06 0.23
CA THR A 19 -9.81 17.79 1.67
C THR A 19 -10.42 18.96 2.42
N SER A 20 -10.79 20.05 1.74
CA SER A 20 -11.35 21.25 2.34
C SER A 20 -12.55 20.93 3.26
N GLY A 21 -12.53 21.49 4.47
CA GLY A 21 -13.54 21.25 5.52
C GLY A 21 -13.41 19.89 6.25
N ARG A 22 -12.43 19.04 5.86
CA ARG A 22 -12.17 17.76 6.50
C ARG A 22 -10.77 17.67 7.13
N ILE A 23 -9.93 18.68 6.94
CA ILE A 23 -8.56 18.73 7.45
C ILE A 23 -8.39 19.91 8.41
N LEU A 24 -7.70 19.69 9.51
CA LEU A 24 -7.19 20.71 10.43
C LEU A 24 -5.70 20.45 10.64
N GLU A 25 -4.92 21.53 10.72
CA GLU A 25 -3.47 21.46 10.83
C GLU A 25 -2.94 22.56 11.74
N GLN A 26 -1.82 22.28 12.39
CA GLN A 26 -1.09 23.28 13.15
C GLN A 26 0.42 23.07 13.02
N VAL A 27 1.14 24.19 13.14
CA VAL A 27 2.59 24.26 13.00
C VAL A 27 3.17 24.77 14.33
N ALA A 28 4.26 24.17 14.77
CA ALA A 28 5.10 24.69 15.85
C ALA A 28 6.30 25.41 15.23
N GLU A 29 6.49 26.67 15.58
CA GLU A 29 7.58 27.52 15.08
C GLU A 29 8.42 28.05 16.24
N ASP A 30 9.68 28.37 15.96
CA ASP A 30 10.54 29.13 16.88
C ASP A 30 10.31 30.66 16.73
N GLN A 31 11.04 31.45 17.50
CA GLN A 31 10.93 32.90 17.46
C GLN A 31 11.39 33.54 16.13
N ALA A 32 12.14 32.79 15.33
CA ALA A 32 12.62 33.23 14.01
C ALA A 32 11.65 32.80 12.88
N GLY A 33 10.55 32.10 13.20
CA GLY A 33 9.58 31.57 12.23
C GLY A 33 10.03 30.28 11.56
N GLN A 34 11.03 29.59 12.11
CA GLN A 34 11.43 28.28 11.59
C GLN A 34 10.47 27.21 12.10
N VAL A 35 9.96 26.39 11.18
CA VAL A 35 9.09 25.26 11.50
C VAL A 35 9.86 24.17 12.21
N LEU A 36 9.44 23.84 13.43
CA LEU A 36 10.03 22.80 14.29
C LEU A 36 9.26 21.49 14.23
N GLY A 37 7.98 21.56 13.90
CA GLY A 37 7.10 20.42 13.78
C GLY A 37 5.70 20.85 13.38
N PHE A 38 4.90 19.88 12.97
CA PHE A 38 3.50 20.12 12.58
C PHE A 38 2.70 18.82 12.67
N TYR A 39 1.39 18.97 12.65
CA TYR A 39 0.48 17.86 12.40
C TYR A 39 -0.62 18.29 11.46
N TRP A 40 -1.26 17.30 10.84
CA TRP A 40 -2.61 17.44 10.30
C TRP A 40 -3.49 16.31 10.83
N ALA A 41 -4.74 16.66 11.12
CA ALA A 41 -5.83 15.74 11.42
C ALA A 41 -6.84 15.81 10.26
N ILE A 42 -7.21 14.68 9.71
CA ILE A 42 -8.16 14.60 8.59
C ILE A 42 -9.28 13.63 8.94
N ARG A 43 -10.55 14.07 8.72
CA ARG A 43 -11.70 13.20 8.85
C ARG A 43 -11.82 12.29 7.63
N ASP A 44 -12.08 10.99 7.86
CA ASP A 44 -12.33 10.04 6.79
C ASP A 44 -13.58 10.45 5.98
N GLU A 45 -13.50 10.28 4.67
CA GLU A 45 -14.57 10.67 3.75
C GLU A 45 -15.76 9.72 3.80
N HIS A 46 -15.47 8.43 3.93
CA HIS A 46 -16.47 7.37 3.86
C HIS A 46 -16.92 6.88 5.24
N SER A 47 -16.11 7.14 6.27
CA SER A 47 -16.36 6.77 7.66
C SER A 47 -16.17 8.01 8.56
N PRO A 48 -17.15 8.93 8.61
CA PRO A 48 -17.01 10.21 9.32
C PRO A 48 -16.71 10.10 10.83
N GLU A 49 -16.96 8.92 11.40
CA GLU A 49 -16.62 8.56 12.78
C GLU A 49 -15.12 8.26 12.97
N LYS A 50 -14.33 8.22 11.87
CA LYS A 50 -12.88 7.99 11.88
C LYS A 50 -12.13 9.25 11.48
N ALA A 51 -10.96 9.45 12.08
CA ALA A 51 -10.00 10.46 11.67
C ALA A 51 -8.58 9.87 11.63
N TYR A 52 -7.71 10.52 10.88
CA TYR A 52 -6.29 10.19 10.78
C TYR A 52 -5.45 11.36 11.27
N LEU A 53 -4.39 11.08 12.02
CA LEU A 53 -3.44 12.07 12.54
C LEU A 53 -2.03 11.74 12.07
N ASN A 54 -1.42 12.68 11.38
CA ASN A 54 0.00 12.63 11.04
C ASN A 54 0.72 13.74 11.80
N LEU A 55 1.75 13.38 12.58
CA LEU A 55 2.52 14.31 13.40
C LEU A 55 4.01 14.16 13.09
N PHE A 56 4.66 15.29 12.81
CA PHE A 56 6.06 15.35 12.44
C PHE A 56 6.80 16.36 13.33
N VAL A 57 8.00 16.01 13.73
CA VAL A 57 8.94 16.91 14.44
C VAL A 57 10.29 16.78 13.74
N ASP A 58 10.89 17.93 13.40
CA ASP A 58 12.23 17.99 12.81
C ASP A 58 13.19 17.10 13.61
N PHE A 59 14.03 16.36 12.89
CA PHE A 59 14.92 15.38 13.52
C PHE A 59 15.78 15.99 14.63
N ASN A 60 16.33 17.19 14.39
CA ASN A 60 17.21 17.89 15.32
C ASN A 60 16.47 18.53 16.50
N GLN A 61 15.12 18.64 16.40
CA GLN A 61 14.27 19.27 17.41
C GLN A 61 13.48 18.24 18.25
N ARG A 62 13.72 16.95 18.00
CA ARG A 62 13.08 15.87 18.77
C ARG A 62 13.53 15.88 20.23
N LYS A 63 12.73 15.23 21.10
CA LYS A 63 12.95 15.11 22.55
C LYS A 63 12.97 16.44 23.32
N GLN A 64 12.46 17.53 22.72
CA GLN A 64 12.30 18.86 23.35
C GLN A 64 10.84 19.15 23.74
N GLY A 65 9.97 18.17 23.69
CA GLY A 65 8.56 18.32 24.10
C GLY A 65 7.61 18.81 23.00
N ILE A 66 8.10 19.15 21.79
CA ILE A 66 7.29 19.68 20.68
C ILE A 66 6.15 18.71 20.33
N GLY A 67 6.47 17.45 20.08
CA GLY A 67 5.46 16.44 19.78
C GLY A 67 4.43 16.27 20.91
N SER A 68 4.88 16.38 22.18
CA SER A 68 4.01 16.29 23.34
C SER A 68 3.05 17.47 23.46
N GLN A 69 3.38 18.61 22.88
CA GLN A 69 2.47 19.77 22.79
C GLN A 69 1.52 19.66 21.61
N LEU A 70 1.98 19.16 20.46
CA LEU A 70 1.17 19.02 19.25
C LEU A 70 0.15 17.87 19.34
N MET A 71 0.50 16.73 19.94
CA MET A 71 -0.37 15.56 20.00
C MET A 71 -1.75 15.82 20.65
N PRO A 72 -1.85 16.52 21.80
CA PRO A 72 -3.15 16.85 22.39
C PRO A 72 -4.01 17.74 21.48
N LEU A 73 -3.39 18.65 20.73
CA LEU A 73 -4.08 19.56 19.81
C LEU A 73 -4.67 18.74 18.64
N GLY A 74 -3.89 17.86 18.02
CA GLY A 74 -4.38 16.97 16.95
C GLY A 74 -5.50 16.02 17.42
N ILE A 75 -5.43 15.53 18.67
CA ILE A 75 -6.52 14.74 19.27
C ILE A 75 -7.78 15.60 19.46
N ALA A 76 -7.63 16.86 19.88
CA ALA A 76 -8.76 17.78 20.04
C ALA A 76 -9.41 18.11 18.70
N ASP A 77 -8.61 18.36 17.66
CA ASP A 77 -9.09 18.60 16.30
C ASP A 77 -9.87 17.40 15.74
N ALA A 78 -9.36 16.18 15.93
CA ALA A 78 -10.07 14.96 15.53
C ALA A 78 -11.44 14.83 16.25
N ARG A 79 -11.51 15.17 17.54
CA ARG A 79 -12.79 15.23 18.27
C ARG A 79 -13.75 16.29 17.72
N SER A 80 -13.21 17.43 17.28
CA SER A 80 -14.05 18.51 16.72
C SER A 80 -14.76 18.10 15.43
N PHE A 81 -14.21 17.13 14.70
CA PHE A 81 -14.87 16.50 13.55
C PHE A 81 -16.03 15.57 13.94
N GLY A 82 -16.20 15.24 15.22
CA GLY A 82 -17.11 14.22 15.69
C GLY A 82 -16.57 12.79 15.53
N ALA A 83 -15.27 12.63 15.30
CA ALA A 83 -14.66 11.31 15.22
C ALA A 83 -14.64 10.65 16.60
N ASN A 84 -14.95 9.36 16.64
CA ASN A 84 -14.85 8.51 17.83
C ASN A 84 -13.61 7.61 17.81
N SER A 85 -12.92 7.53 16.66
CA SER A 85 -11.68 6.76 16.49
C SER A 85 -10.64 7.60 15.74
N LEU A 86 -9.41 7.60 16.25
CA LEU A 86 -8.26 8.31 15.66
C LEU A 86 -7.15 7.33 15.34
N GLN A 87 -6.79 7.23 14.08
CA GLN A 87 -5.67 6.43 13.61
C GLN A 87 -4.43 7.31 13.38
N ALA A 88 -3.27 6.85 13.87
CA ALA A 88 -1.99 7.48 13.63
C ALA A 88 -1.01 6.46 13.03
N PRO A 89 -0.50 6.67 11.80
CA PRO A 89 0.57 5.86 11.26
C PRO A 89 1.89 6.24 11.93
N VAL A 90 2.65 5.24 12.36
CA VAL A 90 3.92 5.39 13.04
C VAL A 90 4.97 4.57 12.32
N MET A 91 6.08 5.19 11.91
CA MET A 91 7.19 4.46 11.31
C MET A 91 7.81 3.47 12.32
N ASP A 92 8.16 2.28 11.88
CA ASP A 92 8.75 1.23 12.72
C ASP A 92 10.29 1.36 12.87
N THR A 93 10.87 2.39 12.28
CA THR A 93 12.32 2.64 12.27
C THR A 93 12.92 2.97 13.63
N ASP A 94 12.11 3.48 14.58
CA ASP A 94 12.52 3.74 15.96
C ASP A 94 11.39 3.34 16.92
N PRO A 95 11.65 2.40 17.85
CA PRO A 95 10.67 2.02 18.87
C PRO A 95 10.16 3.18 19.75
N ALA A 96 10.89 4.28 19.78
CA ALA A 96 10.47 5.48 20.53
C ALA A 96 9.21 6.11 19.93
N PHE A 97 8.97 5.98 18.62
CA PHE A 97 7.79 6.53 17.97
C PHE A 97 6.52 5.80 18.44
N LYS A 98 6.57 4.47 18.51
CA LYS A 98 5.47 3.68 19.05
C LYS A 98 5.21 4.01 20.52
N ARG A 99 6.27 4.01 21.36
CA ARG A 99 6.15 4.37 22.79
C ARG A 99 5.58 5.77 22.98
N PHE A 100 5.92 6.72 22.11
CA PHE A 100 5.36 8.06 22.15
C PHE A 100 3.84 8.03 21.94
N ALA A 101 3.35 7.35 20.92
CA ALA A 101 1.91 7.19 20.67
C ALA A 101 1.20 6.45 21.82
N GLU A 102 1.80 5.38 22.35
CA GLU A 102 1.29 4.63 23.52
C GLU A 102 1.14 5.53 24.75
N GLY A 103 2.07 6.47 24.96
CA GLY A 103 2.01 7.47 26.05
C GLY A 103 0.79 8.40 25.99
N PHE A 104 0.17 8.53 24.80
CA PHE A 104 -1.10 9.25 24.60
C PHE A 104 -2.32 8.35 24.51
N GLY A 105 -2.18 7.07 24.85
CA GLY A 105 -3.27 6.10 24.89
C GLY A 105 -3.64 5.50 23.54
N PHE A 106 -2.75 5.57 22.55
CA PHE A 106 -2.92 4.80 21.33
C PHE A 106 -2.49 3.34 21.56
N VAL A 107 -3.17 2.41 20.89
CA VAL A 107 -2.84 0.99 20.88
C VAL A 107 -2.52 0.54 19.46
N GLN A 108 -1.58 -0.38 19.30
CA GLN A 108 -1.28 -0.95 17.99
C GLN A 108 -2.47 -1.77 17.49
N LYS A 109 -2.92 -1.49 16.28
CA LYS A 109 -3.97 -2.23 15.60
C LYS A 109 -3.42 -3.16 14.53
N ARG A 110 -2.43 -2.70 13.77
CA ARG A 110 -1.82 -3.43 12.67
C ARG A 110 -0.36 -2.98 12.49
N HIS A 111 0.48 -3.87 12.00
CA HIS A 111 1.82 -3.55 11.53
C HIS A 111 1.94 -3.94 10.06
N SER A 112 2.36 -2.99 9.24
CA SER A 112 2.63 -3.20 7.82
C SER A 112 4.15 -3.18 7.62
N ILE A 113 4.72 -4.35 7.35
CA ILE A 113 6.17 -4.51 7.11
C ILE A 113 6.48 -4.01 5.70
N GLY A 114 7.43 -3.09 5.55
CA GLY A 114 7.97 -2.70 4.27
C GLY A 114 8.95 -3.74 3.73
N MET A 115 8.95 -3.95 2.43
CA MET A 115 9.93 -4.78 1.72
C MET A 115 10.37 -4.10 0.43
N HIS A 116 11.63 -4.30 0.06
CA HIS A 116 12.29 -3.68 -1.07
C HIS A 116 13.11 -4.70 -1.86
N LEU A 117 13.10 -4.60 -3.18
CA LEU A 117 13.90 -5.40 -4.10
C LEU A 117 14.72 -4.48 -5.00
N ASP A 118 16.05 -4.66 -5.01
CA ASP A 118 16.94 -4.13 -6.04
C ASP A 118 16.72 -4.92 -7.34
N LEU A 119 15.90 -4.37 -8.22
CA LEU A 119 15.49 -5.02 -9.45
C LEU A 119 16.57 -4.96 -10.53
N ALA A 120 17.48 -3.96 -10.45
CA ALA A 120 18.60 -3.83 -11.38
C ALA A 120 19.61 -5.00 -11.27
N HIS A 121 19.76 -5.56 -10.07
CA HIS A 121 20.66 -6.68 -9.79
C HIS A 121 19.92 -8.00 -9.48
N TRP A 122 18.62 -8.05 -9.75
CA TRP A 122 17.81 -9.22 -9.47
C TRP A 122 18.09 -10.40 -10.41
N ASP A 123 18.47 -11.53 -9.84
CA ASP A 123 18.62 -12.80 -10.58
C ASP A 123 17.30 -13.56 -10.65
N ASP A 124 16.69 -13.58 -11.82
CA ASP A 124 15.44 -14.26 -12.11
C ASP A 124 15.59 -15.56 -12.92
N SER A 125 16.82 -15.99 -13.17
CA SER A 125 17.15 -17.15 -14.04
C SER A 125 16.53 -18.47 -13.57
N GLY A 126 16.31 -18.61 -12.25
CA GLY A 126 15.73 -19.81 -11.64
C GLY A 126 14.21 -19.99 -11.86
N TYR A 127 13.49 -18.98 -12.37
CA TYR A 127 12.02 -19.03 -12.41
C TYR A 127 11.42 -19.51 -13.74
N ASP A 128 12.18 -19.60 -14.81
CA ASP A 128 11.70 -20.07 -16.10
C ASP A 128 11.19 -21.51 -16.05
N ALA A 129 11.84 -22.38 -15.31
CA ALA A 129 11.39 -23.77 -15.13
C ALA A 129 10.05 -23.84 -14.40
N LEU A 130 9.82 -22.96 -13.41
CA LEU A 130 8.54 -22.85 -12.70
C LEU A 130 7.43 -22.40 -13.63
N ILE A 131 7.65 -21.33 -14.41
CA ILE A 131 6.65 -20.79 -15.34
C ILE A 131 6.29 -21.87 -16.40
N ARG A 132 7.27 -22.46 -17.08
CA ARG A 132 7.04 -23.53 -18.09
C ARG A 132 6.30 -24.73 -17.52
N ARG A 133 6.59 -25.14 -16.28
CA ARG A 133 5.85 -26.22 -15.60
C ARG A 133 4.39 -25.85 -15.43
N LEU A 134 4.08 -24.65 -14.95
CA LEU A 134 2.73 -24.18 -14.73
C LEU A 134 1.97 -24.03 -16.07
N GLU A 135 2.64 -23.54 -17.12
CA GLU A 135 2.06 -23.50 -18.48
C GLU A 135 1.74 -24.92 -18.98
N GLY A 136 2.61 -25.89 -18.73
CA GLY A 136 2.34 -27.29 -19.01
C GLY A 136 1.17 -27.88 -18.21
N GLU A 137 0.90 -27.37 -17.03
CA GLU A 137 -0.23 -27.73 -16.15
C GLU A 137 -1.55 -27.02 -16.53
N GLY A 138 -1.56 -26.19 -17.56
CA GLY A 138 -2.77 -25.56 -18.07
C GLY A 138 -3.02 -24.14 -17.59
N PHE A 139 -1.98 -23.40 -17.18
CA PHE A 139 -2.08 -22.00 -16.79
C PHE A 139 -1.42 -21.09 -17.82
N ASP A 140 -2.08 -20.01 -18.19
CA ASP A 140 -1.53 -18.97 -19.06
C ASP A 140 -1.21 -17.70 -18.26
N PHE A 141 -0.01 -17.16 -18.47
CA PHE A 141 0.43 -15.91 -17.88
C PHE A 141 0.30 -14.78 -18.90
N THR A 142 -0.47 -13.76 -18.59
CA THR A 142 -0.75 -12.64 -19.50
C THR A 142 -0.90 -11.32 -18.72
N SER A 143 -1.32 -10.26 -19.41
CA SER A 143 -1.62 -8.96 -18.80
C SER A 143 -3.02 -8.49 -19.21
N MET A 144 -3.57 -7.56 -18.44
CA MET A 144 -4.84 -6.90 -18.80
C MET A 144 -4.73 -6.19 -20.15
N GLN A 145 -3.55 -5.63 -20.49
CA GLN A 145 -3.32 -5.02 -21.82
C GLN A 145 -3.45 -6.04 -22.94
N ALA A 146 -2.84 -7.22 -22.82
CA ALA A 146 -2.90 -8.28 -23.83
C ALA A 146 -4.33 -8.82 -24.01
N LEU A 147 -5.19 -8.71 -23.01
CA LEU A 147 -6.61 -9.05 -23.03
C LEU A 147 -7.50 -7.87 -23.51
N GLY A 148 -6.89 -6.78 -24.00
CA GLY A 148 -7.59 -5.58 -24.45
C GLY A 148 -8.19 -4.73 -23.32
N ASN A 149 -7.89 -5.03 -22.05
CA ASN A 149 -8.42 -4.36 -20.85
C ASN A 149 -9.94 -4.17 -20.89
N THR A 150 -10.64 -5.16 -21.46
CA THR A 150 -12.09 -5.11 -21.66
C THR A 150 -12.85 -5.13 -20.33
N GLU A 151 -14.10 -4.67 -20.33
CA GLU A 151 -14.94 -4.69 -19.13
C GLU A 151 -15.09 -6.10 -18.55
N ASP A 152 -15.24 -7.14 -19.40
CA ASP A 152 -15.30 -8.52 -18.96
C ASP A 152 -14.02 -8.98 -18.25
N ALA A 153 -12.84 -8.58 -18.78
CA ALA A 153 -11.56 -8.84 -18.12
C ALA A 153 -11.44 -8.09 -16.80
N GLN A 154 -11.89 -6.84 -16.72
CA GLN A 154 -11.92 -6.06 -15.50
C GLN A 154 -12.86 -6.65 -14.44
N ARG A 155 -14.02 -7.22 -14.86
CA ARG A 155 -14.92 -7.95 -13.94
C ARG A 155 -14.27 -9.20 -13.36
N GLN A 156 -13.55 -9.97 -14.17
CA GLN A 156 -12.79 -11.12 -13.66
C GLN A 156 -11.67 -10.70 -12.71
N LEU A 157 -10.95 -9.60 -13.03
CA LEU A 157 -9.93 -9.03 -12.16
C LEU A 157 -10.52 -8.59 -10.82
N TYR A 158 -11.66 -7.89 -10.84
CA TYR A 158 -12.42 -7.51 -9.65
C TYR A 158 -12.79 -8.70 -8.77
N GLN A 159 -13.37 -9.75 -9.37
CA GLN A 159 -13.80 -10.95 -8.64
C GLN A 159 -12.62 -11.64 -7.95
N LEU A 160 -11.49 -11.77 -8.67
CA LEU A 160 -10.28 -12.37 -8.12
C LEU A 160 -9.66 -11.49 -7.03
N ASN A 161 -9.55 -10.18 -7.28
CA ASN A 161 -9.00 -9.23 -6.31
C ASN A 161 -9.82 -9.28 -5.01
N ASN A 162 -11.15 -9.18 -5.12
CA ASN A 162 -12.05 -9.18 -3.97
C ASN A 162 -11.93 -10.48 -3.14
N SER A 163 -11.98 -11.63 -3.81
CA SER A 163 -11.87 -12.92 -3.13
C SER A 163 -10.51 -13.10 -2.46
N ALA A 164 -9.42 -12.64 -3.10
CA ALA A 164 -8.07 -12.77 -2.56
C ALA A 164 -7.82 -11.78 -1.42
N THR A 165 -8.41 -10.58 -1.47
CA THR A 165 -8.33 -9.58 -0.39
C THR A 165 -8.99 -10.09 0.88
N LEU A 166 -10.20 -10.65 0.77
CA LEU A 166 -10.93 -11.22 1.92
C LEU A 166 -10.25 -12.45 2.53
N ASP A 167 -9.30 -13.04 1.81
CA ASP A 167 -8.47 -14.15 2.29
C ASP A 167 -7.16 -13.70 2.97
N THR A 168 -6.88 -12.40 3.04
CA THR A 168 -5.69 -11.88 3.73
C THR A 168 -5.88 -11.95 5.25
N PRO A 169 -4.79 -12.08 6.03
CA PRO A 169 -4.88 -12.06 7.48
C PRO A 169 -5.56 -10.80 8.01
N ASN A 170 -6.51 -10.97 8.93
CA ASN A 170 -7.29 -9.89 9.56
C ASN A 170 -8.17 -9.08 8.60
N ALA A 171 -8.41 -9.57 7.38
CA ALA A 171 -9.37 -8.94 6.47
C ALA A 171 -10.79 -8.96 7.06
N THR A 172 -11.48 -7.86 6.85
CA THR A 172 -12.91 -7.70 7.15
C THR A 172 -13.70 -7.60 5.85
N GLN A 173 -15.02 -7.66 5.91
CA GLN A 173 -15.86 -7.47 4.73
C GLN A 173 -15.68 -6.07 4.10
N ASP A 174 -15.29 -5.09 4.90
CA ASP A 174 -15.05 -3.72 4.45
C ASP A 174 -13.71 -3.54 3.69
N ASP A 175 -12.81 -4.53 3.75
CA ASP A 175 -11.54 -4.49 2.99
C ASP A 175 -11.72 -4.84 1.50
N GLY A 176 -12.86 -5.42 1.14
CA GLY A 176 -13.22 -5.71 -0.25
C GLY A 176 -13.88 -4.50 -0.94
N TRP A 177 -13.94 -4.57 -2.26
CA TRP A 177 -14.66 -3.57 -3.05
C TRP A 177 -16.17 -3.86 -3.02
N PRO A 178 -17.02 -2.90 -2.63
CA PRO A 178 -18.45 -3.17 -2.47
C PRO A 178 -19.15 -3.48 -3.80
N THR A 179 -18.71 -2.87 -4.90
CA THR A 179 -19.24 -3.08 -6.25
C THR A 179 -18.12 -3.07 -7.30
N PHE A 180 -18.44 -3.57 -8.48
CA PHE A 180 -17.52 -3.50 -9.63
C PHE A 180 -17.23 -2.06 -10.04
N GLU A 181 -18.22 -1.19 -10.01
CA GLU A 181 -18.09 0.23 -10.34
C GLU A 181 -17.14 0.93 -9.37
N ALA A 182 -17.24 0.63 -8.07
CA ALA A 182 -16.29 1.15 -7.07
C ALA A 182 -14.86 0.66 -7.34
N PHE A 183 -14.68 -0.60 -7.75
CA PHE A 183 -13.38 -1.13 -8.17
C PHE A 183 -12.85 -0.41 -9.42
N GLN A 184 -13.69 -0.23 -10.45
CA GLN A 184 -13.28 0.49 -11.67
C GLN A 184 -12.80 1.90 -11.35
N GLU A 185 -13.57 2.65 -10.57
CA GLU A 185 -13.23 4.03 -10.20
C GLU A 185 -11.95 4.10 -9.38
N SER A 186 -11.79 3.21 -8.40
CA SER A 186 -10.67 3.26 -7.46
C SER A 186 -9.41 2.56 -7.97
N VAL A 187 -9.50 1.74 -9.03
CA VAL A 187 -8.38 0.97 -9.58
C VAL A 187 -8.20 1.27 -11.07
N CYS A 188 -9.18 0.90 -11.91
CA CYS A 188 -8.98 0.90 -13.36
C CYS A 188 -8.91 2.31 -13.97
N HIS A 189 -9.54 3.31 -13.35
CA HIS A 189 -9.56 4.69 -13.80
C HIS A 189 -8.50 5.58 -13.11
N GLN A 190 -7.69 4.98 -12.24
CA GLN A 190 -6.66 5.74 -11.54
C GLN A 190 -5.44 6.02 -12.42
N PRO A 191 -4.78 7.18 -12.26
CA PRO A 191 -3.59 7.56 -13.06
C PRO A 191 -2.43 6.56 -12.96
N TRP A 192 -2.32 5.84 -11.83
CA TRP A 192 -1.29 4.83 -11.61
C TRP A 192 -1.61 3.48 -12.27
N TYR A 193 -2.84 3.27 -12.76
CA TYR A 193 -3.24 2.00 -13.37
C TYR A 193 -2.61 1.83 -14.75
N ASN A 194 -1.71 0.86 -14.85
CA ASN A 194 -1.12 0.46 -16.12
C ASN A 194 -1.61 -0.97 -16.45
N PRO A 195 -2.44 -1.16 -17.50
CA PRO A 195 -2.94 -2.49 -17.85
C PRO A 195 -1.84 -3.52 -18.17
N ALA A 196 -0.67 -3.08 -18.65
CA ALA A 196 0.47 -3.95 -18.88
C ALA A 196 1.10 -4.45 -17.58
N GLY A 197 1.08 -3.61 -16.52
CA GLY A 197 1.55 -3.93 -15.17
C GLY A 197 0.56 -4.77 -14.34
N GLN A 198 -0.66 -4.96 -14.84
CA GLN A 198 -1.65 -5.85 -14.20
C GLN A 198 -1.51 -7.24 -14.82
N LYS A 199 -0.66 -8.07 -14.23
CA LYS A 199 -0.45 -9.46 -14.67
C LYS A 199 -1.51 -10.38 -14.09
N VAL A 200 -2.00 -11.30 -14.93
CA VAL A 200 -3.02 -12.29 -14.54
C VAL A 200 -2.63 -13.70 -14.99
N VAL A 201 -3.13 -14.67 -14.26
CA VAL A 201 -3.02 -16.09 -14.59
C VAL A 201 -4.41 -16.59 -14.94
N ILE A 202 -4.53 -17.20 -16.12
CA ILE A 202 -5.78 -17.81 -16.62
C ILE A 202 -5.65 -19.33 -16.51
N GLU A 203 -6.63 -19.99 -15.91
CA GLU A 203 -6.75 -21.42 -15.99
C GLU A 203 -7.43 -21.78 -17.33
N ARG A 204 -6.72 -22.48 -18.23
CA ARG A 204 -7.23 -22.78 -19.60
C ARG A 204 -8.52 -23.59 -19.60
N ALA A 205 -8.69 -24.47 -18.62
CA ALA A 205 -9.85 -25.34 -18.54
C ALA A 205 -11.16 -24.58 -18.31
N SER A 206 -11.10 -23.49 -17.51
CA SER A 206 -12.27 -22.69 -17.14
C SER A 206 -12.33 -21.32 -17.83
N GLY A 207 -11.21 -20.82 -18.36
CA GLY A 207 -11.07 -19.47 -18.86
C GLY A 207 -11.07 -18.40 -17.75
N GLN A 208 -11.01 -18.79 -16.47
CA GLN A 208 -11.13 -17.88 -15.34
C GLN A 208 -9.76 -17.36 -14.90
N PHE A 209 -9.75 -16.13 -14.38
CA PHE A 209 -8.58 -15.58 -13.70
C PHE A 209 -8.42 -16.25 -12.34
N VAL A 210 -7.25 -16.86 -12.12
CA VAL A 210 -6.95 -17.63 -10.91
C VAL A 210 -5.74 -17.09 -10.14
N GLY A 211 -5.01 -16.17 -10.73
CA GLY A 211 -3.88 -15.47 -10.11
C GLY A 211 -3.73 -14.07 -10.67
N MET A 212 -3.22 -13.15 -9.85
CA MET A 212 -2.93 -11.78 -10.26
C MET A 212 -1.73 -11.20 -9.52
N CYS A 213 -1.04 -10.26 -10.17
CA CYS A 213 -0.05 -9.39 -9.56
C CYS A 213 -0.20 -7.99 -10.16
N ALA A 214 -0.51 -7.01 -9.31
CA ALA A 214 -0.66 -5.62 -9.67
C ALA A 214 0.63 -4.85 -9.32
N ILE A 215 1.20 -4.16 -10.30
CA ILE A 215 2.36 -3.30 -10.11
C ILE A 215 2.07 -1.91 -10.69
N SER A 216 2.34 -0.86 -9.92
CA SER A 216 2.38 0.52 -10.40
C SER A 216 3.83 0.93 -10.59
N THR A 217 4.10 1.77 -11.58
CA THR A 217 5.44 2.24 -11.91
C THR A 217 5.50 3.76 -11.84
N ASP A 218 6.59 4.28 -11.28
CA ASP A 218 6.98 5.68 -11.41
C ASP A 218 8.27 5.73 -12.24
N GLU A 219 8.10 6.01 -13.53
CA GLU A 219 9.21 6.06 -14.48
C GLU A 219 10.20 7.18 -14.15
N SER A 220 9.73 8.30 -13.62
CA SER A 220 10.56 9.44 -13.27
C SER A 220 11.51 9.16 -12.11
N ALA A 221 11.08 8.32 -11.18
CA ALA A 221 11.87 7.87 -10.03
C ALA A 221 12.57 6.52 -10.27
N HIS A 222 12.35 5.85 -11.42
CA HIS A 222 12.79 4.48 -11.70
C HIS A 222 12.35 3.46 -10.63
N THR A 223 11.21 3.70 -10.01
CA THR A 223 10.66 2.87 -8.94
C THR A 223 9.34 2.23 -9.33
N ALA A 224 9.01 1.11 -8.71
CA ALA A 224 7.68 0.51 -8.80
C ALA A 224 7.17 0.12 -7.41
N TYR A 225 5.86 -0.01 -7.32
CA TYR A 225 5.19 -0.51 -6.13
C TYR A 225 4.36 -1.74 -6.49
N ASN A 226 4.66 -2.89 -5.88
CA ASN A 226 3.82 -4.06 -6.02
C ASN A 226 2.62 -3.91 -5.06
N LEU A 227 1.48 -3.54 -5.65
CA LEU A 227 0.27 -3.18 -4.92
C LEU A 227 -0.44 -4.39 -4.33
N PHE A 228 -0.54 -5.47 -5.11
CA PHE A 228 -1.28 -6.66 -4.70
C PHE A 228 -0.82 -7.90 -5.45
N THR A 229 -0.80 -9.04 -4.76
CA THR A 229 -0.60 -10.35 -5.37
C THR A 229 -1.59 -11.32 -4.72
N GLY A 230 -2.42 -11.96 -5.54
CA GLY A 230 -3.44 -12.88 -5.06
C GLY A 230 -3.57 -14.12 -5.95
N VAL A 231 -3.95 -15.25 -5.35
CA VAL A 231 -4.25 -16.52 -6.04
C VAL A 231 -5.47 -17.13 -5.40
N THR A 232 -6.37 -17.65 -6.23
CA THR A 232 -7.55 -18.41 -5.82
C THR A 232 -7.17 -19.48 -4.79
N ARG A 233 -7.87 -19.52 -3.67
CA ARG A 233 -7.54 -20.37 -2.49
C ARG A 233 -7.27 -21.82 -2.87
N ALA A 234 -8.10 -22.41 -3.72
CA ALA A 234 -7.99 -23.81 -4.15
C ALA A 234 -6.70 -24.15 -4.93
N LEU A 235 -6.02 -23.12 -5.49
CA LEU A 235 -4.83 -23.28 -6.31
C LEU A 235 -3.55 -22.78 -5.62
N ARG A 236 -3.62 -22.41 -4.36
CA ARG A 236 -2.44 -22.00 -3.57
C ARG A 236 -1.48 -23.18 -3.36
N GLY A 237 -0.24 -22.86 -3.02
CA GLY A 237 0.82 -23.86 -2.79
C GLY A 237 1.44 -24.44 -4.06
N ARG A 238 0.92 -24.10 -5.27
CA ARG A 238 1.43 -24.58 -6.55
C ARG A 238 2.56 -23.72 -7.16
N GLY A 239 2.81 -22.54 -6.61
CA GLY A 239 3.82 -21.59 -7.11
C GLY A 239 3.26 -20.50 -8.02
N LEU A 240 1.93 -20.44 -8.24
CA LEU A 240 1.29 -19.44 -9.11
C LEU A 240 1.56 -18.00 -8.68
N ALA A 241 1.49 -17.71 -7.37
CA ALA A 241 1.79 -16.36 -6.85
C ALA A 241 3.24 -15.93 -7.17
N THR A 242 4.21 -16.83 -6.95
CA THR A 242 5.61 -16.59 -7.32
C THR A 242 5.75 -16.34 -8.82
N ALA A 243 5.16 -17.19 -9.65
CA ALA A 243 5.29 -17.09 -11.10
C ALA A 243 4.68 -15.81 -11.66
N VAL A 244 3.45 -15.43 -11.24
CA VAL A 244 2.81 -14.19 -11.72
C VAL A 244 3.56 -12.95 -11.22
N LYS A 245 4.11 -12.99 -10.00
CA LYS A 245 4.94 -11.90 -9.47
C LYS A 245 6.24 -11.74 -10.26
N VAL A 246 6.89 -12.84 -10.64
CA VAL A 246 8.06 -12.83 -11.54
C VAL A 246 7.72 -12.18 -12.88
N THR A 247 6.58 -12.49 -13.49
CA THR A 247 6.18 -11.86 -14.77
C THR A 247 5.95 -10.35 -14.63
N ALA A 248 5.44 -9.89 -13.47
CA ALA A 248 5.25 -8.47 -13.18
C ALA A 248 6.60 -7.75 -12.94
N LEU A 249 7.52 -8.38 -12.23
CA LEU A 249 8.86 -7.83 -11.98
C LEU A 249 9.68 -7.73 -13.28
N ARG A 250 9.61 -8.75 -14.15
CA ARG A 250 10.23 -8.71 -15.49
C ARG A 250 9.68 -7.56 -16.32
N PHE A 251 8.38 -7.38 -16.36
CA PHE A 251 7.76 -6.23 -17.03
C PHE A 251 8.30 -4.89 -16.50
N ALA A 252 8.36 -4.73 -15.18
CA ALA A 252 8.88 -3.51 -14.58
C ALA A 252 10.36 -3.26 -14.95
N ARG A 253 11.21 -4.30 -14.90
CA ARG A 253 12.64 -4.20 -15.24
C ARG A 253 12.87 -3.97 -16.74
N ASP A 254 12.29 -4.84 -17.57
CA ASP A 254 12.68 -4.96 -18.98
C ASP A 254 11.95 -3.95 -19.88
N GLU A 255 10.68 -3.64 -19.59
CA GLU A 255 9.86 -2.74 -20.39
C GLU A 255 9.80 -1.32 -19.81
N MET A 256 9.74 -1.17 -18.46
CA MET A 256 9.60 0.12 -17.79
C MET A 256 10.92 0.65 -17.22
N GLN A 257 12.02 -0.10 -17.35
CA GLN A 257 13.36 0.29 -16.87
C GLN A 257 13.40 0.65 -15.37
N ILE A 258 12.57 -0.01 -14.58
CA ILE A 258 12.51 0.15 -13.13
C ILE A 258 13.72 -0.54 -12.49
N THR A 259 14.35 0.14 -11.55
CA THR A 259 15.52 -0.38 -10.82
C THR A 259 15.19 -0.84 -9.40
N GLU A 260 14.11 -0.35 -8.82
CA GLU A 260 13.72 -0.67 -7.44
C GLU A 260 12.23 -0.94 -7.32
N VAL A 261 11.86 -1.97 -6.55
CA VAL A 261 10.46 -2.33 -6.28
C VAL A 261 10.21 -2.38 -4.79
N PHE A 262 9.15 -1.70 -4.37
CA PHE A 262 8.68 -1.69 -2.99
C PHE A 262 7.36 -2.44 -2.85
N THR A 263 7.11 -2.98 -1.66
CA THR A 263 5.81 -3.56 -1.28
C THR A 263 5.64 -3.50 0.23
N HIS A 264 4.42 -3.72 0.70
CA HIS A 264 4.12 -3.85 2.13
C HIS A 264 3.23 -5.06 2.39
N HIS A 265 3.42 -5.68 3.55
CA HIS A 265 2.59 -6.79 4.01
C HIS A 265 2.15 -6.58 5.44
N ASN A 266 0.94 -7.04 5.78
CA ASN A 266 0.61 -7.28 7.18
C ASN A 266 1.65 -8.24 7.75
N ASP A 267 2.18 -7.95 8.95
CA ASP A 267 3.21 -8.76 9.63
C ASP A 267 2.77 -10.21 9.92
N GLU A 268 1.47 -10.49 9.86
CA GLU A 268 0.89 -11.83 9.97
C GLU A 268 0.77 -12.56 8.61
N ASN A 269 1.14 -11.92 7.49
CA ASN A 269 1.08 -12.53 6.16
C ASN A 269 2.35 -13.32 5.82
N ASP A 270 2.72 -14.25 6.70
CA ASP A 270 3.91 -15.10 6.53
C ASP A 270 4.04 -15.73 5.13
N PRO A 271 2.95 -16.25 4.49
CA PRO A 271 3.09 -16.86 3.16
C PRO A 271 3.57 -15.88 2.10
N MET A 272 3.08 -14.63 2.10
CA MET A 272 3.49 -13.64 1.10
C MET A 272 4.88 -13.09 1.40
N ILE A 273 5.20 -12.85 2.68
CA ILE A 273 6.53 -12.45 3.14
C ILE A 273 7.58 -13.51 2.74
N ALA A 274 7.25 -14.80 2.85
CA ALA A 274 8.13 -15.89 2.43
C ALA A 274 8.36 -15.91 0.91
N ILE A 275 7.33 -15.63 0.10
CA ILE A 275 7.46 -15.50 -1.35
C ILE A 275 8.41 -14.35 -1.69
N ASP A 276 8.24 -13.19 -1.06
CA ASP A 276 9.06 -12.03 -1.33
C ASP A 276 10.52 -12.22 -0.92
N ARG A 277 10.77 -12.78 0.24
CA ARG A 277 12.14 -13.16 0.65
C ARG A 277 12.79 -14.11 -0.35
N LYS A 278 12.03 -15.09 -0.86
CA LYS A 278 12.53 -16.03 -1.88
C LYS A 278 12.83 -15.33 -3.20
N LEU A 279 12.10 -14.29 -3.55
CA LEU A 279 12.33 -13.44 -4.72
C LEU A 279 13.51 -12.47 -4.52
N GLY A 280 14.07 -12.37 -3.33
CA GLY A 280 15.21 -11.50 -3.03
C GLY A 280 14.83 -10.17 -2.37
N TYR A 281 13.55 -9.96 -2.03
CA TYR A 281 13.18 -8.78 -1.27
C TYR A 281 13.81 -8.80 0.12
N VAL A 282 14.30 -7.66 0.55
CA VAL A 282 14.81 -7.40 1.89
C VAL A 282 13.84 -6.50 2.66
N GLN A 283 13.88 -6.57 3.98
CA GLN A 283 13.03 -5.72 4.81
C GLN A 283 13.45 -4.25 4.68
N SER A 284 12.47 -3.38 4.54
CA SER A 284 12.59 -1.93 4.53
C SER A 284 11.70 -1.32 5.62
N PRO A 285 11.78 -0.01 5.87
CA PRO A 285 10.89 0.65 6.82
C PRO A 285 9.42 0.35 6.57
N GLY A 286 8.71 0.02 7.63
CA GLY A 286 7.29 -0.26 7.64
C GLY A 286 6.50 0.75 8.46
N THR A 287 5.19 0.49 8.61
CA THR A 287 4.27 1.37 9.32
C THR A 287 3.45 0.60 10.35
N ILE A 288 3.50 1.06 11.59
CA ILE A 288 2.63 0.59 12.67
C ILE A 288 1.40 1.52 12.69
N TYR A 289 0.22 0.96 12.49
CA TYR A 289 -1.03 1.69 12.60
C TYR A 289 -1.52 1.64 14.04
N MET A 290 -1.45 2.80 14.70
CA MET A 290 -1.87 3.00 16.08
C MET A 290 -3.26 3.60 16.10
N VAL A 291 -4.13 3.13 16.98
CA VAL A 291 -5.52 3.61 17.10
C VAL A 291 -5.82 4.05 18.53
N LYS A 292 -6.53 5.15 18.65
CA LYS A 292 -7.05 5.67 19.92
C LYS A 292 -8.56 5.90 19.81
N GLU A 293 -9.32 5.32 20.73
CA GLU A 293 -10.74 5.66 20.90
C GLU A 293 -10.88 7.05 21.52
N LEU A 294 -11.73 7.89 20.92
CA LEU A 294 -11.97 9.28 21.31
C LEU A 294 -13.28 9.40 22.07
N THR A 295 -13.35 8.74 23.22
CA THR A 295 -14.52 8.89 24.13
C THR A 295 -14.61 10.28 24.72
#